data_2ee9c58813a22e47ad1df7acab7e494e
#
_entry.id   2ee9c58813a22e47ad1df7acab7e494e
#
_cell.length_a   1.000
_cell.length_b   1.000
_cell.length_c   1.000
_cell.angle_alpha   90.00
_cell.angle_beta   90.00
_cell.angle_gamma   90.00
#
_symmetry.space_group_name_H-M   'P 1'
#
loop_
_entity.id
_entity.type
_entity.pdbx_description
1 polymer ?
#
loop_
_entity_poly.entity_id
_entity_poly.type
_entity_poly.pdbx_seq_one_letter_code
_entity_poly.pdbx_strand_id
1 'polypeptide(L)'
;CDHLKLGGFLASSDGVMLTDLDGRRFYDLAGSYGVNLMGYDFYKTCMAEGSERVKDLGAVLGSFHPCAAWNAERLCRISGLDEVSFHMSGTGAVRQAVRLARYHTGRTHLLRFCGAYHGWWGDVQPGVGNPQTAHETYTLREMHASTLHVLATRKDIACVLVNPLQALHPNRPAPGDSTLVDSSRTAGFERERYTEWLRSLREVCTRRGIVLIFDEVFLGFRLAPGGAQEYFGVSADLVTYGKTLGGGLPVGVVCGKAR
;
A
#
# COMPACT_ATOMS: atom_id res chain seq x y z
N CYS A 1 1.29 -3.99 29.48
CA CYS A 1 -0.06 -3.74 28.93
C CYS A 1 -0.92 -4.97 29.18
N ASP A 2 -1.53 -5.06 30.36
CA ASP A 2 -2.35 -6.20 30.78
C ASP A 2 -3.67 -6.36 29.98
N HIS A 3 -3.98 -5.39 29.13
CA HIS A 3 -5.18 -5.38 28.30
C HIS A 3 -5.00 -5.99 26.91
N LEU A 4 -3.77 -6.16 26.45
CA LEU A 4 -3.45 -6.82 25.20
C LEU A 4 -2.93 -8.21 25.52
N LYS A 5 -3.83 -9.13 25.85
CA LYS A 5 -3.52 -10.58 25.76
C LYS A 5 -3.40 -10.91 24.26
N LEU A 6 -2.34 -10.40 23.65
CA LEU A 6 -1.92 -10.81 22.34
C LEU A 6 -1.67 -12.30 22.38
N GLY A 7 -2.23 -12.98 21.41
CA GLY A 7 -2.22 -14.41 21.31
C GLY A 7 -0.86 -15.04 21.51
N GLY A 8 -0.83 -16.32 21.78
CA GLY A 8 0.37 -17.06 22.10
C GLY A 8 1.46 -16.97 21.03
N PHE A 9 2.66 -17.38 21.40
CA PHE A 9 3.75 -17.55 20.46
C PHE A 9 3.40 -18.69 19.50
N LEU A 10 3.62 -18.48 18.20
CA LEU A 10 3.31 -19.44 17.16
C LEU A 10 4.50 -20.38 16.94
N ALA A 11 4.23 -21.67 16.83
CA ALA A 11 5.21 -22.70 16.54
C ALA A 11 5.25 -23.04 15.04
N SER A 12 4.09 -23.05 14.37
CA SER A 12 4.00 -23.44 12.96
C SER A 12 2.78 -22.85 12.29
N SER A 13 2.76 -22.94 10.97
CA SER A 13 1.63 -22.59 10.12
C SER A 13 1.43 -23.64 9.03
N ASP A 14 0.23 -23.75 8.49
CA ASP A 14 -0.14 -24.76 7.50
C ASP A 14 -1.41 -24.29 6.78
N GLY A 15 -1.37 -24.16 5.44
CA GLY A 15 -2.47 -23.61 4.66
C GLY A 15 -2.93 -22.25 5.17
N VAL A 16 -4.05 -22.20 5.87
CA VAL A 16 -4.62 -21.00 6.53
C VAL A 16 -4.66 -21.14 8.05
N MET A 17 -4.00 -22.17 8.59
CA MET A 17 -3.98 -22.47 10.01
C MET A 17 -2.68 -22.02 10.68
N LEU A 18 -2.79 -21.62 11.94
CA LEU A 18 -1.68 -21.31 12.83
C LEU A 18 -1.71 -22.27 14.01
N THR A 19 -0.56 -22.71 14.46
CA THR A 19 -0.40 -23.55 15.67
C THR A 19 0.49 -22.83 16.67
N ASP A 20 0.05 -22.66 17.90
CA ASP A 20 0.85 -22.06 18.96
C ASP A 20 1.80 -23.08 19.64
N LEU A 21 2.63 -22.58 20.57
CA LEU A 21 3.58 -23.43 21.33
C LEU A 21 2.88 -24.44 22.24
N ASP A 22 1.62 -24.24 22.58
CA ASP A 22 0.81 -25.18 23.38
C ASP A 22 0.10 -26.22 22.49
N GLY A 23 0.31 -26.17 21.16
CA GLY A 23 -0.29 -27.08 20.19
C GLY A 23 -1.73 -26.75 19.80
N ARG A 24 -2.27 -25.59 20.22
CA ARG A 24 -3.61 -25.16 19.84
C ARG A 24 -3.61 -24.64 18.42
N ARG A 25 -4.63 -24.96 17.64
CA ARG A 25 -4.78 -24.55 16.24
C ARG A 25 -5.82 -23.46 16.06
N PHE A 26 -5.51 -22.49 15.22
CA PHE A 26 -6.36 -21.32 14.91
C PHE A 26 -6.42 -21.07 13.41
N TYR A 27 -7.56 -20.59 12.92
CA TYR A 27 -7.64 -20.00 11.59
C TYR A 27 -7.03 -18.59 11.59
N ASP A 28 -6.19 -18.28 10.61
CA ASP A 28 -5.68 -16.93 10.39
C ASP A 28 -6.71 -16.08 9.62
N LEU A 29 -7.65 -15.48 10.34
CA LEU A 29 -8.65 -14.59 9.75
C LEU A 29 -8.09 -13.21 9.44
N ALA A 30 -6.93 -12.84 9.97
CA ALA A 30 -6.28 -11.56 9.71
C ALA A 30 -5.39 -11.59 8.46
N GLY A 31 -5.08 -12.78 7.93
CA GLY A 31 -4.19 -12.96 6.80
C GLY A 31 -2.80 -12.35 7.05
N SER A 32 -2.30 -12.41 8.30
CA SER A 32 -1.04 -11.79 8.73
C SER A 32 -0.94 -10.32 8.29
N TYR A 33 -1.93 -9.50 8.65
CA TYR A 33 -2.06 -8.10 8.24
C TYR A 33 -2.07 -7.91 6.72
N GLY A 34 -2.67 -8.85 5.99
CA GLY A 34 -2.79 -8.79 4.54
C GLY A 34 -1.54 -9.25 3.77
N VAL A 35 -0.60 -9.91 4.42
CA VAL A 35 0.54 -10.55 3.76
C VAL A 35 0.11 -11.87 3.11
N ASN A 36 -0.63 -12.70 3.85
CA ASN A 36 -0.97 -14.05 3.45
C ASN A 36 -2.20 -14.08 2.54
N LEU A 37 -1.99 -13.98 1.24
CA LEU A 37 -3.04 -14.09 0.22
C LEU A 37 -3.20 -15.53 -0.30
N MET A 38 -2.08 -16.25 -0.45
CA MET A 38 -2.01 -17.54 -1.15
C MET A 38 -1.89 -18.75 -0.20
N GLY A 39 -1.97 -18.52 1.11
CA GLY A 39 -1.72 -19.55 2.13
C GLY A 39 -0.24 -19.68 2.51
N TYR A 40 0.00 -20.13 3.74
CA TYR A 40 1.35 -20.17 4.29
C TYR A 40 2.32 -21.07 3.52
N ASP A 41 1.85 -22.22 3.02
CA ASP A 41 2.72 -23.18 2.35
C ASP A 41 3.24 -22.66 1.00
N PHE A 42 2.42 -21.88 0.31
CA PHE A 42 2.87 -21.18 -0.90
C PHE A 42 4.05 -20.25 -0.61
N TYR A 43 3.95 -19.43 0.42
CA TYR A 43 5.04 -18.49 0.76
C TYR A 43 6.28 -19.20 1.29
N LYS A 44 6.13 -20.30 2.06
CA LYS A 44 7.27 -21.13 2.47
C LYS A 44 8.01 -21.71 1.27
N THR A 45 7.29 -22.20 0.28
CA THR A 45 7.87 -22.69 -0.98
C THR A 45 8.63 -21.58 -1.70
N CYS A 46 8.01 -20.39 -1.86
CA CYS A 46 8.67 -19.24 -2.48
C CYS A 46 9.94 -18.81 -1.72
N MET A 47 9.91 -18.83 -0.38
CA MET A 47 11.07 -18.48 0.44
C MET A 47 12.20 -19.49 0.27
N ALA A 48 11.90 -20.80 0.27
CA ALA A 48 12.87 -21.86 0.06
C ALA A 48 13.52 -21.75 -1.33
N GLU A 49 12.72 -21.61 -2.39
CA GLU A 49 13.21 -21.41 -3.76
C GLU A 49 14.05 -20.14 -3.90
N GLY A 50 13.62 -19.03 -3.30
CA GLY A 50 14.36 -17.77 -3.33
C GLY A 50 15.71 -17.89 -2.65
N SER A 51 15.76 -18.53 -1.47
CA SER A 51 17.00 -18.78 -0.74
C SER A 51 17.95 -19.66 -1.53
N GLU A 52 17.45 -20.72 -2.17
CA GLU A 52 18.26 -21.61 -3.00
C GLU A 52 18.87 -20.87 -4.20
N ARG A 53 18.14 -19.98 -4.84
CA ARG A 53 18.61 -19.20 -6.01
C ARG A 53 19.76 -18.26 -5.68
N VAL A 54 19.83 -17.75 -4.45
CA VAL A 54 20.83 -16.74 -4.06
C VAL A 54 21.88 -17.26 -3.08
N LYS A 55 21.86 -18.54 -2.74
CA LYS A 55 22.73 -19.11 -1.71
C LYS A 55 24.22 -18.93 -1.97
N ASP A 56 24.63 -19.04 -3.25
CA ASP A 56 26.04 -18.95 -3.62
C ASP A 56 26.54 -17.50 -3.63
N LEU A 57 25.63 -16.54 -3.83
CA LEU A 57 25.97 -15.12 -3.79
C LEU A 57 26.01 -14.58 -2.35
N GLY A 58 25.12 -15.03 -1.49
CA GLY A 58 24.96 -14.51 -0.13
C GLY A 58 24.50 -13.05 -0.09
N ALA A 59 24.81 -12.36 1.00
CA ALA A 59 24.43 -10.97 1.22
C ALA A 59 25.45 -10.00 0.61
N VAL A 60 25.41 -9.81 -0.69
CA VAL A 60 26.25 -8.83 -1.40
C VAL A 60 25.51 -7.51 -1.54
N LEU A 61 26.15 -6.42 -1.13
CA LEU A 61 25.64 -5.05 -1.23
C LEU A 61 26.34 -4.30 -2.38
N GLY A 62 25.60 -3.42 -3.06
CA GLY A 62 26.10 -2.59 -4.16
C GLY A 62 26.18 -3.29 -5.51
N SER A 63 25.80 -4.57 -5.58
CA SER A 63 25.65 -5.34 -6.81
C SER A 63 24.33 -6.10 -6.78
N PHE A 64 23.86 -6.54 -7.94
CA PHE A 64 22.57 -7.20 -8.04
C PHE A 64 22.73 -8.63 -8.59
N HIS A 65 21.97 -9.55 -8.00
CA HIS A 65 21.74 -10.86 -8.61
C HIS A 65 20.87 -10.71 -9.87
N PRO A 66 21.08 -11.51 -10.94
CA PRO A 66 20.27 -11.44 -12.17
C PRO A 66 18.74 -11.52 -11.94
N CYS A 67 18.28 -12.16 -10.88
CA CYS A 67 16.87 -12.21 -10.52
C CYS A 67 16.27 -10.82 -10.26
N ALA A 68 17.06 -9.81 -9.92
CA ALA A 68 16.60 -8.43 -9.75
C ALA A 68 16.06 -7.85 -11.06
N ALA A 69 16.77 -8.05 -12.17
CA ALA A 69 16.32 -7.62 -13.50
C ALA A 69 15.02 -8.34 -13.90
N TRP A 70 14.97 -9.65 -13.72
CA TRP A 70 13.76 -10.43 -14.00
C TRP A 70 12.54 -9.98 -13.17
N ASN A 71 12.74 -9.70 -11.88
CA ASN A 71 11.69 -9.18 -11.01
C ASN A 71 11.25 -7.78 -11.46
N ALA A 72 12.18 -6.91 -11.85
CA ALA A 72 11.86 -5.57 -12.36
C ALA A 72 11.01 -5.65 -13.63
N GLU A 73 11.40 -6.44 -14.61
CA GLU A 73 10.65 -6.66 -15.86
C GLU A 73 9.24 -7.19 -15.58
N ARG A 74 9.11 -8.13 -14.64
CA ARG A 74 7.81 -8.68 -14.27
C ARG A 74 6.92 -7.65 -13.59
N LEU A 75 7.48 -6.83 -12.69
CA LEU A 75 6.75 -5.77 -12.02
C LEU A 75 6.34 -4.64 -12.98
N CYS A 76 7.18 -4.29 -13.95
CA CYS A 76 6.80 -3.37 -15.03
C CYS A 76 5.60 -3.89 -15.81
N ARG A 77 5.61 -5.17 -16.20
CA ARG A 77 4.48 -5.78 -16.91
C ARG A 77 3.19 -5.81 -16.07
N ILE A 78 3.29 -6.11 -14.77
CA ILE A 78 2.14 -6.14 -13.86
C ILE A 78 1.56 -4.74 -13.66
N SER A 79 2.42 -3.77 -13.39
CA SER A 79 2.00 -2.39 -13.11
C SER A 79 1.63 -1.59 -14.37
N GLY A 80 2.09 -2.03 -15.55
CA GLY A 80 2.00 -1.23 -16.77
C GLY A 80 2.85 0.04 -16.74
N LEU A 81 3.90 0.07 -15.90
CA LEU A 81 4.83 1.19 -15.73
C LEU A 81 6.24 0.78 -16.15
N ASP A 82 7.11 1.76 -16.33
CA ASP A 82 8.38 1.57 -17.06
C ASP A 82 9.56 1.20 -16.17
N GLU A 83 9.57 1.66 -14.93
CA GLU A 83 10.71 1.57 -14.02
C GLU A 83 10.31 1.04 -12.64
N VAL A 84 11.26 0.41 -11.96
CA VAL A 84 11.06 -0.21 -10.64
C VAL A 84 12.19 0.17 -9.69
N SER A 85 11.82 0.51 -8.45
CA SER A 85 12.76 0.72 -7.36
C SER A 85 12.40 -0.17 -6.16
N PHE A 86 13.38 -0.91 -5.64
CA PHE A 86 13.20 -1.81 -4.49
C PHE A 86 13.58 -1.13 -3.17
N HIS A 87 12.79 -1.38 -2.12
CA HIS A 87 12.92 -0.82 -0.78
C HIS A 87 12.72 -1.91 0.27
N MET A 88 13.14 -1.63 1.51
CA MET A 88 13.07 -2.57 2.63
C MET A 88 11.70 -2.64 3.31
N SER A 89 10.75 -1.81 2.92
CA SER A 89 9.40 -1.81 3.50
C SER A 89 8.40 -1.05 2.63
N GLY A 90 7.09 -1.33 2.84
CA GLY A 90 6.02 -0.56 2.22
C GLY A 90 6.07 0.92 2.61
N THR A 91 6.35 1.25 3.88
CA THR A 91 6.55 2.64 4.33
C THR A 91 7.69 3.32 3.59
N GLY A 92 8.82 2.62 3.40
CA GLY A 92 9.96 3.11 2.63
C GLY A 92 9.61 3.38 1.17
N ALA A 93 8.87 2.47 0.53
CA ALA A 93 8.39 2.63 -0.84
C ALA A 93 7.47 3.84 -0.99
N VAL A 94 6.45 3.97 -0.14
CA VAL A 94 5.51 5.12 -0.18
C VAL A 94 6.26 6.44 0.03
N ARG A 95 7.14 6.50 1.03
CA ARG A 95 7.95 7.69 1.28
C ARG A 95 8.82 8.05 0.08
N GLN A 96 9.41 7.07 -0.59
CA GLN A 96 10.21 7.31 -1.79
C GLN A 96 9.35 7.80 -2.96
N ALA A 97 8.17 7.22 -3.17
CA ALA A 97 7.24 7.67 -4.19
C ALA A 97 6.87 9.17 -4.01
N VAL A 98 6.57 9.59 -2.77
CA VAL A 98 6.29 11.00 -2.46
C VAL A 98 7.53 11.88 -2.68
N ARG A 99 8.74 11.42 -2.31
CA ARG A 99 9.98 12.16 -2.57
C ARG A 99 10.23 12.36 -4.07
N LEU A 100 10.03 11.32 -4.88
CA LEU A 100 10.14 11.41 -6.34
C LEU A 100 9.13 12.41 -6.91
N ALA A 101 7.89 12.37 -6.45
CA ALA A 101 6.86 13.30 -6.88
C ALA A 101 7.20 14.77 -6.53
N ARG A 102 7.69 15.02 -5.32
CA ARG A 102 8.16 16.35 -4.90
C ARG A 102 9.34 16.83 -5.74
N TYR A 103 10.30 15.97 -5.99
CA TYR A 103 11.47 16.29 -6.82
C TYR A 103 11.04 16.61 -8.27
N HIS A 104 10.21 15.77 -8.86
CA HIS A 104 9.73 15.93 -10.23
C HIS A 104 8.92 17.21 -10.43
N THR A 105 8.03 17.54 -9.50
CA THR A 105 7.13 18.70 -9.63
C THR A 105 7.72 20.01 -9.10
N GLY A 106 8.78 19.96 -8.31
CA GLY A 106 9.31 21.11 -7.57
C GLY A 106 8.35 21.65 -6.51
N ARG A 107 7.32 20.87 -6.13
CA ARG A 107 6.30 21.27 -5.15
C ARG A 107 6.48 20.50 -3.86
N THR A 108 5.87 21.00 -2.75
CA THR A 108 6.14 20.46 -1.40
C THR A 108 5.00 19.62 -0.85
N HIS A 109 3.74 19.96 -1.15
CA HIS A 109 2.60 19.39 -0.45
C HIS A 109 2.16 18.04 -1.01
N LEU A 110 1.92 17.12 -0.08
CA LEU A 110 1.23 15.85 -0.30
C LEU A 110 -0.25 16.03 0.02
N LEU A 111 -1.14 15.52 -0.83
CA LEU A 111 -2.54 15.33 -0.48
C LEU A 111 -2.82 13.86 -0.21
N ARG A 112 -3.46 13.55 0.90
CA ARG A 112 -3.94 12.21 1.27
C ARG A 112 -5.39 12.25 1.76
N PHE A 113 -6.01 11.09 1.92
CA PHE A 113 -7.41 11.01 2.32
C PHE A 113 -7.58 10.61 3.79
N CYS A 114 -8.67 11.11 4.42
CA CYS A 114 -9.03 10.74 5.78
C CYS A 114 -9.21 9.22 5.91
N GLY A 115 -8.67 8.65 6.98
CA GLY A 115 -8.74 7.22 7.25
C GLY A 115 -7.76 6.34 6.48
N ALA A 116 -7.02 6.88 5.51
CA ALA A 116 -6.01 6.14 4.77
C ALA A 116 -4.76 5.88 5.63
N TYR A 117 -4.21 4.68 5.51
CA TYR A 117 -2.94 4.31 6.11
C TYR A 117 -1.85 4.15 5.05
N HIS A 118 -0.78 4.93 5.19
CA HIS A 118 0.34 4.99 4.24
C HIS A 118 1.70 4.79 4.89
N GLY A 119 1.75 4.00 5.95
CA GLY A 119 2.94 3.81 6.78
C GLY A 119 2.99 4.76 7.97
N TRP A 120 4.12 4.78 8.66
CA TRP A 120 4.28 5.41 9.98
C TRP A 120 5.23 6.62 9.98
N TRP A 121 5.43 7.29 8.86
CA TRP A 121 6.29 8.48 8.77
C TRP A 121 5.50 9.79 8.97
N GLY A 122 6.21 10.87 9.29
CA GLY A 122 5.65 12.13 9.81
C GLY A 122 4.54 12.77 8.97
N ASP A 123 4.64 12.72 7.62
CA ASP A 123 3.65 13.38 6.74
C ASP A 123 2.31 12.63 6.71
N VAL A 124 2.27 11.34 7.05
CA VAL A 124 1.08 10.51 6.86
C VAL A 124 0.48 9.95 8.15
N GLN A 125 1.23 9.99 9.25
CA GLN A 125 0.75 9.50 10.56
C GLN A 125 1.02 10.54 11.66
N PRO A 126 0.23 11.61 11.74
CA PRO A 126 0.23 12.49 12.90
C PRO A 126 -0.42 11.78 14.10
N GLY A 127 -0.07 12.18 15.30
CA GLY A 127 -0.71 11.68 16.53
C GLY A 127 0.20 10.83 17.40
N VAL A 128 -0.31 9.70 17.89
CA VAL A 128 0.42 8.86 18.88
C VAL A 128 1.80 8.46 18.38
N GLY A 129 2.83 8.78 19.13
CA GLY A 129 4.23 8.54 18.78
C GLY A 129 4.85 9.57 17.82
N ASN A 130 4.08 10.52 17.31
CA ASN A 130 4.57 11.61 16.49
C ASN A 130 3.97 12.94 16.95
N PRO A 131 4.68 13.69 17.83
CA PRO A 131 4.21 14.98 18.35
C PRO A 131 4.27 16.11 17.29
N GLN A 132 4.92 15.88 16.16
CA GLN A 132 5.04 16.89 15.12
C GLN A 132 3.77 16.98 14.29
N THR A 133 3.35 18.20 13.99
CA THR A 133 2.26 18.43 13.06
C THR A 133 2.75 18.23 11.62
N ALA A 134 1.97 17.57 10.80
CA ALA A 134 2.28 17.47 9.37
C ALA A 134 2.08 18.83 8.69
N HIS A 135 3.16 19.52 8.33
CA HIS A 135 3.09 20.87 7.77
C HIS A 135 2.84 20.90 6.27
N GLU A 136 3.36 19.91 5.55
CA GLU A 136 3.30 19.85 4.08
C GLU A 136 2.35 18.75 3.61
N THR A 137 1.21 18.62 4.29
CA THR A 137 0.22 17.57 3.99
C THR A 137 -1.19 18.11 4.13
N TYR A 138 -1.98 17.93 3.07
CA TYR A 138 -3.43 18.11 3.12
C TYR A 138 -4.11 16.76 3.35
N THR A 139 -4.95 16.69 4.38
CA THR A 139 -5.81 15.53 4.63
C THR A 139 -7.25 15.91 4.30
N LEU A 140 -7.80 15.35 3.24
CA LEU A 140 -9.11 15.69 2.72
C LEU A 140 -10.04 14.47 2.68
N ARG A 141 -11.31 14.72 2.40
CA ARG A 141 -12.31 13.66 2.20
C ARG A 141 -12.18 13.04 0.83
N GLU A 142 -12.13 11.73 0.76
CA GLU A 142 -12.26 11.00 -0.49
C GLU A 142 -13.69 11.10 -1.04
N MET A 143 -13.87 10.99 -2.34
CA MET A 143 -15.16 11.09 -3.04
C MET A 143 -15.95 12.38 -2.74
N HIS A 144 -15.28 13.49 -2.51
CA HIS A 144 -15.91 14.77 -2.21
C HIS A 144 -15.54 15.86 -3.21
N ALA A 145 -16.53 16.61 -3.69
CA ALA A 145 -16.33 17.65 -4.71
C ALA A 145 -15.35 18.74 -4.27
N SER A 146 -15.33 19.12 -2.99
CA SER A 146 -14.39 20.09 -2.46
C SER A 146 -12.92 19.65 -2.60
N THR A 147 -12.66 18.35 -2.56
CA THR A 147 -11.30 17.81 -2.77
C THR A 147 -10.83 18.06 -4.20
N LEU A 148 -11.68 17.83 -5.20
CA LEU A 148 -11.37 18.15 -6.59
C LEU A 148 -11.16 19.65 -6.80
N HIS A 149 -11.93 20.50 -6.10
CA HIS A 149 -11.74 21.94 -6.11
C HIS A 149 -10.38 22.37 -5.54
N VAL A 150 -9.98 21.81 -4.40
CA VAL A 150 -8.65 22.06 -3.80
C VAL A 150 -7.55 21.66 -4.77
N LEU A 151 -7.63 20.49 -5.39
CA LEU A 151 -6.66 20.03 -6.39
C LEU A 151 -6.61 20.94 -7.62
N ALA A 152 -7.76 21.47 -8.04
CA ALA A 152 -7.83 22.36 -9.19
C ALA A 152 -7.25 23.77 -8.92
N THR A 153 -7.26 24.24 -7.66
CA THR A 153 -6.93 25.62 -7.30
C THR A 153 -5.58 25.77 -6.64
N ARG A 154 -5.16 24.84 -5.79
CA ARG A 154 -3.86 24.91 -5.09
C ARG A 154 -2.69 24.69 -6.07
N LYS A 155 -1.60 25.41 -5.84
CA LYS A 155 -0.41 25.38 -6.71
C LYS A 155 0.77 24.62 -6.07
N ASP A 156 0.68 24.30 -4.80
CA ASP A 156 1.74 23.72 -3.97
C ASP A 156 1.69 22.18 -3.87
N ILE A 157 0.65 21.54 -4.43
CA ILE A 157 0.47 20.09 -4.34
C ILE A 157 1.36 19.37 -5.35
N ALA A 158 2.28 18.55 -4.83
CA ALA A 158 3.19 17.71 -5.60
C ALA A 158 2.49 16.42 -6.06
N CYS A 159 1.78 15.80 -5.14
CA CYS A 159 1.16 14.48 -5.39
C CYS A 159 -0.11 14.28 -4.58
N VAL A 160 -0.91 13.33 -5.07
CA VAL A 160 -2.04 12.74 -4.35
C VAL A 160 -1.72 11.28 -4.08
N LEU A 161 -1.83 10.88 -2.82
CA LEU A 161 -1.59 9.51 -2.35
C LEU A 161 -2.93 8.86 -2.03
N VAL A 162 -3.24 7.78 -2.71
CA VAL A 162 -4.51 7.07 -2.63
C VAL A 162 -4.28 5.62 -2.23
N ASN A 163 -4.99 5.12 -1.21
CA ASN A 163 -5.27 3.70 -1.10
C ASN A 163 -6.53 3.43 -1.91
N PRO A 164 -6.48 2.87 -3.11
CA PRO A 164 -7.69 2.56 -3.84
C PRO A 164 -8.52 1.54 -3.05
N LEU A 165 -9.78 1.85 -2.78
CA LEU A 165 -10.63 1.01 -1.94
C LEU A 165 -10.14 0.94 -0.47
N GLN A 166 -10.29 2.02 0.25
CA GLN A 166 -9.97 2.04 1.69
C GLN A 166 -10.88 1.09 2.49
N ALA A 167 -10.32 0.53 3.58
CA ALA A 167 -11.06 -0.32 4.51
C ALA A 167 -12.23 0.42 5.21
N LEU A 168 -12.16 1.74 5.32
CA LEU A 168 -13.20 2.59 5.91
C LEU A 168 -13.93 3.35 4.82
N HIS A 169 -15.26 3.47 4.96
CA HIS A 169 -16.05 4.24 4.01
C HIS A 169 -15.60 5.71 4.03
N PRO A 170 -15.26 6.30 2.87
CA PRO A 170 -14.58 7.61 2.78
C PRO A 170 -15.40 8.73 3.37
N ASN A 171 -16.55 8.81 3.59
CA ASN A 171 -17.30 9.93 4.15
C ASN A 171 -18.01 9.60 5.48
N ARG A 172 -17.61 8.53 6.14
CA ARG A 172 -18.10 8.18 7.47
C ARG A 172 -17.02 8.44 8.53
N PRO A 173 -17.42 8.82 9.76
CA PRO A 173 -16.47 8.92 10.85
C PRO A 173 -15.78 7.56 11.07
N ALA A 174 -14.54 7.60 11.52
CA ALA A 174 -13.87 6.39 11.96
C ALA A 174 -14.73 5.71 13.04
N PRO A 175 -14.94 4.40 12.96
CA PRO A 175 -15.65 3.68 14.00
C PRO A 175 -14.88 3.78 15.32
N GLY A 176 -15.59 3.94 16.43
CA GLY A 176 -14.99 3.70 17.74
C GLY A 176 -14.53 2.25 17.87
N ASP A 177 -13.59 1.99 18.78
CA ASP A 177 -13.03 0.64 18.97
C ASP A 177 -14.08 -0.43 19.20
N SER A 178 -15.19 -0.09 19.87
CA SER A 178 -16.32 -0.99 20.10
C SER A 178 -17.09 -1.38 18.83
N THR A 179 -17.00 -0.59 17.75
CA THR A 179 -17.70 -0.86 16.49
C THR A 179 -16.87 -1.65 15.50
N LEU A 180 -15.60 -1.92 15.79
CA LEU A 180 -14.75 -2.78 14.96
C LEU A 180 -15.26 -4.23 14.93
N VAL A 181 -16.00 -4.65 15.93
CA VAL A 181 -16.61 -5.98 16.08
C VAL A 181 -18.11 -6.01 15.80
N ASP A 182 -18.71 -4.89 15.40
CA ASP A 182 -20.14 -4.81 15.13
C ASP A 182 -20.49 -5.35 13.74
N SER A 183 -21.24 -6.44 13.71
CA SER A 183 -21.75 -7.08 12.48
C SER A 183 -22.76 -6.20 11.69
N SER A 184 -23.24 -5.11 12.25
CA SER A 184 -24.11 -4.14 11.55
C SER A 184 -23.36 -3.27 10.54
N ARG A 185 -22.03 -3.36 10.48
CA ARG A 185 -21.21 -2.68 9.48
C ARG A 185 -21.47 -3.23 8.08
N THR A 186 -22.35 -2.59 7.35
CA THR A 186 -22.44 -2.77 5.91
C THR A 186 -21.40 -1.90 5.22
N ALA A 187 -20.39 -2.51 4.63
CA ALA A 187 -19.51 -1.84 3.69
C ALA A 187 -20.29 -1.60 2.40
N GLY A 188 -20.89 -0.43 2.25
CA GLY A 188 -21.48 -0.02 0.97
C GLY A 188 -20.37 0.36 0.01
N PHE A 189 -19.98 -0.55 -0.89
CA PHE A 189 -19.04 -0.27 -1.96
C PHE A 189 -19.78 -0.25 -3.31
N GLU A 190 -19.78 0.92 -3.93
CA GLU A 190 -20.33 1.15 -5.28
C GLU A 190 -19.15 1.31 -6.25
N ARG A 191 -18.78 0.24 -6.94
CA ARG A 191 -17.61 0.19 -7.83
C ARG A 191 -17.64 1.29 -8.89
N GLU A 192 -18.77 1.45 -9.55
CA GLU A 192 -18.94 2.41 -10.65
C GLU A 192 -18.72 3.84 -10.17
N ARG A 193 -19.36 4.20 -9.07
CA ARG A 193 -19.24 5.53 -8.45
C ARG A 193 -17.81 5.81 -7.99
N TYR A 194 -17.13 4.82 -7.41
CA TYR A 194 -15.73 4.98 -7.02
C TYR A 194 -14.81 5.10 -8.23
N THR A 195 -15.09 4.36 -9.30
CA THR A 195 -14.35 4.44 -10.56
C THR A 195 -14.49 5.83 -11.21
N GLU A 196 -15.70 6.39 -11.23
CA GLU A 196 -15.94 7.76 -11.73
C GLU A 196 -15.17 8.81 -10.92
N TRP A 197 -15.15 8.65 -9.61
CA TRP A 197 -14.33 9.48 -8.72
C TRP A 197 -12.84 9.38 -9.05
N LEU A 198 -12.30 8.19 -9.20
CA LEU A 198 -10.89 7.97 -9.55
C LEU A 198 -10.54 8.55 -10.94
N ARG A 199 -11.44 8.47 -11.92
CA ARG A 199 -11.28 9.12 -13.24
C ARG A 199 -11.21 10.62 -13.10
N SER A 200 -12.14 11.23 -12.36
CA SER A 200 -12.15 12.68 -12.10
C SER A 200 -10.88 13.12 -11.37
N LEU A 201 -10.41 12.33 -10.42
CA LEU A 201 -9.15 12.56 -9.72
C LEU A 201 -7.97 12.52 -10.69
N ARG A 202 -7.89 11.50 -11.56
CA ARG A 202 -6.84 11.37 -12.58
C ARG A 202 -6.82 12.57 -13.53
N GLU A 203 -7.99 12.98 -14.01
CA GLU A 203 -8.12 14.13 -14.91
C GLU A 203 -7.59 15.43 -14.29
N VAL A 204 -8.00 15.71 -13.03
CA VAL A 204 -7.52 16.91 -12.32
C VAL A 204 -6.01 16.84 -12.11
N CYS A 205 -5.47 15.69 -11.69
CA CYS A 205 -4.03 15.50 -11.51
C CYS A 205 -3.28 15.75 -12.82
N THR A 206 -3.76 15.21 -13.94
CA THR A 206 -3.16 15.40 -15.27
C THR A 206 -3.14 16.87 -15.68
N ARG A 207 -4.29 17.56 -15.58
CA ARG A 207 -4.38 19.00 -15.95
C ARG A 207 -3.48 19.90 -15.11
N ARG A 208 -3.26 19.52 -13.84
CA ARG A 208 -2.51 20.34 -12.89
C ARG A 208 -1.05 19.93 -12.76
N GLY A 209 -0.60 18.89 -13.47
CA GLY A 209 0.74 18.32 -13.31
C GLY A 209 1.00 17.86 -11.87
N ILE A 210 0.02 17.20 -11.27
CA ILE A 210 0.10 16.60 -9.94
C ILE A 210 0.32 15.09 -10.13
N VAL A 211 1.30 14.53 -9.45
CA VAL A 211 1.60 13.09 -9.52
C VAL A 211 0.53 12.29 -8.77
N LEU A 212 -0.12 11.36 -9.43
CA LEU A 212 -1.06 10.44 -8.81
C LEU A 212 -0.33 9.17 -8.39
N ILE A 213 -0.37 8.85 -7.11
CA ILE A 213 0.28 7.68 -6.51
C ILE A 213 -0.80 6.73 -5.99
N PHE A 214 -0.82 5.49 -6.48
CA PHE A 214 -1.62 4.43 -5.89
C PHE A 214 -0.77 3.65 -4.89
N ASP A 215 -1.18 3.71 -3.63
CA ASP A 215 -0.59 2.88 -2.58
C ASP A 215 -1.31 1.54 -2.54
N GLU A 216 -0.72 0.57 -3.22
CA GLU A 216 -1.18 -0.80 -3.30
C GLU A 216 -0.37 -1.75 -2.38
N VAL A 217 0.31 -1.23 -1.37
CA VAL A 217 1.04 -2.05 -0.40
C VAL A 217 0.13 -3.10 0.26
N PHE A 218 -1.13 -2.76 0.49
CA PHE A 218 -2.13 -3.71 0.99
C PHE A 218 -2.93 -4.37 -0.14
N LEU A 219 -3.38 -3.60 -1.13
CA LEU A 219 -4.31 -4.06 -2.17
C LEU A 219 -3.67 -4.79 -3.33
N GLY A 220 -2.40 -4.58 -3.57
CA GLY A 220 -1.69 -5.19 -4.69
C GLY A 220 -1.97 -6.69 -4.80
N PHE A 221 -2.25 -7.14 -6.02
CA PHE A 221 -2.57 -8.54 -6.37
C PHE A 221 -3.89 -9.11 -5.82
N ARG A 222 -4.75 -8.29 -5.17
CA ARG A 222 -6.01 -8.76 -4.57
C ARG A 222 -7.21 -8.57 -5.48
N LEU A 223 -7.31 -7.42 -6.13
CA LEU A 223 -8.46 -7.07 -6.97
C LEU A 223 -8.33 -7.65 -8.38
N ALA A 224 -7.12 -7.61 -8.92
CA ALA A 224 -6.73 -8.14 -10.22
C ALA A 224 -5.20 -8.35 -10.23
N PRO A 225 -4.63 -9.12 -11.19
CA PRO A 225 -3.18 -9.23 -11.36
C PRO A 225 -2.46 -7.89 -11.52
N GLY A 226 -3.01 -6.96 -12.30
CA GLY A 226 -2.53 -5.58 -12.46
C GLY A 226 -3.00 -4.61 -11.37
N GLY A 227 -3.56 -5.12 -10.27
CA GLY A 227 -3.98 -4.33 -9.13
C GLY A 227 -5.19 -3.44 -9.36
N ALA A 228 -5.25 -2.33 -8.62
CA ALA A 228 -6.33 -1.37 -8.70
C ALA A 228 -6.41 -0.65 -10.05
N GLN A 229 -5.28 -0.47 -10.73
CA GLN A 229 -5.26 0.15 -12.05
C GLN A 229 -6.09 -0.67 -13.05
N GLU A 230 -5.85 -1.98 -13.10
CA GLU A 230 -6.63 -2.89 -13.94
C GLU A 230 -8.09 -2.95 -13.50
N TYR A 231 -8.34 -3.11 -12.21
CA TYR A 231 -9.68 -3.27 -11.66
C TYR A 231 -10.60 -2.07 -11.90
N PHE A 232 -10.08 -0.85 -11.79
CA PHE A 232 -10.85 0.39 -12.00
C PHE A 232 -10.65 1.02 -13.38
N GLY A 233 -9.72 0.52 -14.19
CA GLY A 233 -9.39 1.12 -15.49
C GLY A 233 -8.86 2.55 -15.37
N VAL A 234 -8.08 2.84 -14.32
CA VAL A 234 -7.49 4.16 -14.06
C VAL A 234 -5.99 4.00 -13.75
N SER A 235 -5.14 4.65 -14.54
CA SER A 235 -3.69 4.57 -14.37
C SER A 235 -3.15 5.65 -13.44
N ALA A 236 -2.26 5.25 -12.54
CA ALA A 236 -1.45 6.14 -11.72
C ALA A 236 -0.13 6.52 -12.42
N ASP A 237 0.58 7.51 -11.89
CA ASP A 237 1.94 7.84 -12.31
C ASP A 237 2.97 7.01 -11.57
N LEU A 238 2.68 6.69 -10.30
CA LEU A 238 3.48 5.81 -9.44
C LEU A 238 2.54 4.82 -8.73
N VAL A 239 3.02 3.60 -8.54
CA VAL A 239 2.33 2.57 -7.74
C VAL A 239 3.30 1.98 -6.74
N THR A 240 2.87 1.76 -5.50
CA THR A 240 3.69 1.12 -4.47
C THR A 240 3.14 -0.26 -4.10
N TYR A 241 4.03 -1.25 -3.94
CA TYR A 241 3.70 -2.60 -3.53
C TYR A 241 4.47 -3.03 -2.28
N GLY A 242 3.97 -4.04 -1.60
CA GLY A 242 4.58 -4.61 -0.40
C GLY A 242 3.79 -5.82 0.08
N LYS A 243 3.77 -6.09 1.37
CA LYS A 243 2.99 -7.17 2.02
C LYS A 243 2.99 -8.49 1.25
N THR A 244 1.92 -8.77 0.50
CA THR A 244 1.76 -9.99 -0.33
C THR A 244 2.94 -10.23 -1.26
N LEU A 245 3.52 -9.19 -1.86
CA LEU A 245 4.69 -9.30 -2.72
C LEU A 245 5.90 -9.91 -1.99
N GLY A 246 6.10 -9.54 -0.73
CA GLY A 246 7.22 -10.02 0.07
C GLY A 246 6.96 -11.29 0.85
N GLY A 247 5.70 -11.72 0.97
CA GLY A 247 5.35 -12.90 1.75
C GLY A 247 5.79 -12.83 3.22
N GLY A 248 5.89 -11.63 3.79
CA GLY A 248 6.40 -11.39 5.14
C GLY A 248 7.87 -11.00 5.21
N LEU A 249 8.62 -11.12 4.11
CA LEU A 249 10.00 -10.59 4.04
C LEU A 249 9.99 -9.06 3.89
N PRO A 250 11.06 -8.38 4.33
CA PRO A 250 11.17 -6.92 4.28
C PRO A 250 11.35 -6.42 2.84
N VAL A 251 10.26 -6.14 2.17
CA VAL A 251 10.26 -5.58 0.83
C VAL A 251 9.16 -4.54 0.65
N GLY A 252 9.48 -3.52 -0.12
CA GLY A 252 8.58 -2.56 -0.71
C GLY A 252 9.06 -2.21 -2.10
N VAL A 253 8.16 -1.84 -2.98
CA VAL A 253 8.49 -1.53 -4.38
C VAL A 253 7.76 -0.27 -4.80
N VAL A 254 8.44 0.57 -5.57
CA VAL A 254 7.84 1.66 -6.34
C VAL A 254 7.96 1.32 -7.81
N CYS A 255 6.85 1.33 -8.52
CA CYS A 255 6.83 1.33 -9.98
C CYS A 255 6.45 2.72 -10.47
N GLY A 256 7.07 3.20 -11.53
CA GLY A 256 6.87 4.55 -12.07
C GLY A 256 7.04 4.63 -13.57
N LYS A 257 6.55 5.74 -14.15
CA LYS A 257 6.79 6.08 -15.54
C LYS A 257 8.21 6.63 -15.68
N ALA A 258 8.90 6.22 -16.76
CA ALA A 258 10.15 6.84 -17.19
C ALA A 258 9.85 8.27 -17.71
N ARG A 259 10.44 9.29 -17.11
CA ARG A 259 10.38 10.69 -17.57
C ARG A 259 11.68 11.41 -17.29
#